data_4159892278fcc972836ccab8435e1126
#
_entry.id   4159892278fcc972836ccab8435e1126
#
_cell.length_a   1.000
_cell.length_b   1.000
_cell.length_c   1.000
_cell.angle_alpha   90.00
_cell.angle_beta   90.00
_cell.angle_gamma   90.00
#
_symmetry.space_group_name_H-M   'P 1'
#
loop_
_entity.id
_entity.type
_entity.pdbx_description
1 polymer ?
#
loop_
_entity_poly.entity_id
_entity_poly.type
_entity_poly.pdbx_seq_one_letter_code
_entity_poly.pdbx_strand_id
1 'polypeptide(L)'
;MRLLQKNAKKDYVNNTSIRKLARRGGCKRISFEVYDEMRGVLTTYLKSVIRSAVIYAEHAKRNTVTAMDIVYALKRNGQTVYGFGG
;
A
#
# COMPACT_ATOMS: atom_id res chain seq x y z
N MET A 1 8.11 -2.25 17.26
CA MET A 1 7.46 -1.47 16.20
C MET A 1 7.78 0.00 16.20
N ARG A 2 8.32 0.50 17.27
CA ARG A 2 8.67 1.90 17.32
C ARG A 2 9.64 2.31 16.23
N LEU A 3 10.62 1.48 15.99
CA LEU A 3 11.62 1.77 14.97
C LEU A 3 10.98 1.87 13.60
N LEU A 4 10.06 0.98 13.34
CA LEU A 4 9.36 0.98 12.08
C LEU A 4 8.51 2.23 11.91
N GLN A 5 7.87 2.66 12.96
CA GLN A 5 7.08 3.86 12.92
C GLN A 5 7.93 5.09 12.62
N LYS A 6 9.11 5.12 13.22
CA LYS A 6 10.00 6.22 13.04
C LYS A 6 10.43 6.37 11.59
N ASN A 7 10.72 5.24 10.95
CA ASN A 7 11.19 5.24 9.58
C ASN A 7 10.06 5.30 8.57
N ALA A 8 8.87 4.91 8.98
CA ALA A 8 7.73 4.86 8.09
C ALA A 8 7.43 6.19 7.44
N LYS A 9 7.65 7.27 8.16
CA LYS A 9 7.41 8.59 7.62
C LYS A 9 8.28 8.90 6.43
N LYS A 10 9.48 8.34 6.41
CA LYS A 10 10.44 8.64 5.36
C LYS A 10 10.39 7.64 4.22
N ASP A 11 10.18 6.38 4.55
CA ASP A 11 10.56 5.32 3.64
C ASP A 11 9.42 4.53 3.03
N TYR A 12 8.23 4.59 3.62
CA TYR A 12 7.11 3.82 3.08
C TYR A 12 6.80 4.20 1.65
N VAL A 13 6.53 5.48 1.45
CA VAL A 13 6.15 5.97 0.14
C VAL A 13 6.93 7.25 -0.08
N ASN A 14 8.03 7.14 -0.78
CA ASN A 14 8.86 8.31 -1.03
C ASN A 14 8.46 8.97 -2.35
N ASN A 15 9.02 10.15 -2.57
CA ASN A 15 8.66 10.93 -3.75
C ASN A 15 9.01 10.23 -5.05
N THR A 16 10.10 9.48 -5.05
CA THR A 16 10.50 8.76 -6.24
C THR A 16 9.46 7.72 -6.64
N SER A 17 8.93 7.00 -5.65
CA SER A 17 7.91 5.99 -5.90
C SER A 17 6.64 6.63 -6.42
N ILE A 18 6.23 7.74 -5.83
CA ILE A 18 5.04 8.45 -6.28
C ILE A 18 5.21 8.92 -7.72
N ARG A 19 6.40 9.44 -8.02
CA ARG A 19 6.68 9.92 -9.37
C ARG A 19 6.60 8.80 -10.39
N LYS A 20 7.13 7.64 -10.04
CA LYS A 20 7.08 6.48 -10.93
C LYS A 20 5.64 6.04 -11.18
N LEU A 21 4.85 6.01 -10.14
CA LEU A 21 3.44 5.64 -10.28
C LEU A 21 2.70 6.63 -11.19
N ALA A 22 2.97 7.90 -10.98
CA ALA A 22 2.32 8.94 -11.79
C ALA A 22 2.68 8.80 -13.26
N ARG A 23 3.95 8.50 -13.54
CA ARG A 23 4.39 8.32 -14.92
C ARG A 23 3.72 7.12 -15.57
N ARG A 24 3.54 6.05 -14.83
CA ARG A 24 2.83 4.89 -15.35
C ARG A 24 1.38 5.21 -15.64
N GLY A 25 0.82 6.15 -14.90
CA GLY A 25 -0.54 6.61 -15.14
C GLY A 25 -0.65 7.67 -16.21
N GLY A 26 0.45 8.01 -16.86
CA GLY A 26 0.41 8.97 -17.96
C GLY A 26 0.69 10.41 -17.56
N CYS A 27 1.00 10.64 -16.31
CA CYS A 27 1.25 11.98 -15.82
C CYS A 27 2.73 12.35 -16.02
N LYS A 28 2.98 13.52 -16.58
CA LYS A 28 4.35 13.95 -16.83
C LYS A 28 4.96 14.74 -15.68
N ARG A 29 4.13 15.51 -14.99
CA ARG A 29 4.60 16.35 -13.90
C ARG A 29 3.64 16.30 -12.74
N ILE A 30 4.20 16.43 -11.53
CA ILE A 30 3.42 16.46 -10.31
C ILE A 30 3.83 17.71 -9.55
N SER A 31 2.85 18.50 -9.12
CA SER A 31 3.16 19.66 -8.31
C SER A 31 3.68 19.19 -6.95
N PHE A 32 4.47 20.03 -6.33
CA PHE A 32 5.17 19.66 -5.10
C PHE A 32 4.18 19.27 -3.97
N GLU A 33 3.08 19.98 -3.88
CA GLU A 33 2.11 19.73 -2.82
C GLU A 33 1.43 18.37 -2.92
N VAL A 34 1.38 17.80 -4.13
CA VAL A 34 0.70 16.54 -4.36
C VAL A 34 1.41 15.39 -3.65
N TYR A 35 2.72 15.50 -3.50
CA TYR A 35 3.48 14.40 -2.89
C TYR A 35 3.00 14.09 -1.47
N ASP A 36 2.80 15.10 -0.66
CA ASP A 36 2.34 14.88 0.71
C ASP A 36 0.92 14.33 0.75
N GLU A 37 0.06 14.85 -0.10
CA GLU A 37 -1.32 14.37 -0.17
C GLU A 37 -1.36 12.91 -0.58
N MET A 38 -0.62 12.56 -1.61
CA MET A 38 -0.58 11.18 -2.10
C MET A 38 0.01 10.24 -1.06
N ARG A 39 1.05 10.70 -0.37
CA ARG A 39 1.67 9.87 0.65
C ARG A 39 0.69 9.55 1.77
N GLY A 40 -0.09 10.54 2.17
CA GLY A 40 -1.09 10.32 3.21
C GLY A 40 -2.15 9.31 2.79
N VAL A 41 -2.67 9.48 1.59
CA VAL A 41 -3.69 8.58 1.06
C VAL A 41 -3.16 7.16 0.93
N LEU A 42 -1.98 7.02 0.33
CA LEU A 42 -1.39 5.71 0.12
C LEU A 42 -1.06 5.02 1.44
N THR A 43 -0.55 5.76 2.41
CA THR A 43 -0.22 5.19 3.71
C THR A 43 -1.48 4.66 4.39
N THR A 44 -2.54 5.43 4.39
CA THR A 44 -3.80 5.00 5.01
C THR A 44 -4.35 3.77 4.32
N TYR A 45 -4.31 3.77 3.00
CA TYR A 45 -4.79 2.64 2.22
C TYR A 45 -3.98 1.38 2.51
N LEU A 46 -2.66 1.51 2.52
CA LEU A 46 -1.79 0.36 2.78
C LEU A 46 -2.00 -0.20 4.18
N LYS A 47 -2.17 0.67 5.17
CA LYS A 47 -2.46 0.21 6.53
C LYS A 47 -3.74 -0.61 6.58
N SER A 48 -4.76 -0.17 5.88
CA SER A 48 -6.02 -0.88 5.83
C SER A 48 -5.87 -2.24 5.20
N VAL A 49 -5.15 -2.32 4.08
CA VAL A 49 -4.93 -3.58 3.38
C VAL A 49 -4.13 -4.55 4.24
N ILE A 50 -3.07 -4.06 4.87
CA ILE A 50 -2.23 -4.91 5.69
C ILE A 50 -3.01 -5.43 6.90
N ARG A 51 -3.84 -4.60 7.51
CA ARG A 51 -4.65 -5.04 8.63
C ARG A 51 -5.57 -6.19 8.23
N SER A 52 -6.22 -6.06 7.09
CA SER A 52 -7.08 -7.14 6.60
C SER A 52 -6.29 -8.39 6.29
N ALA A 53 -5.11 -8.23 5.69
CA ALA A 53 -4.26 -9.38 5.37
C ALA A 53 -3.82 -10.12 6.63
N VAL A 54 -3.50 -9.37 7.68
CA VAL A 54 -3.11 -9.98 8.96
C VAL A 54 -4.27 -10.79 9.52
N ILE A 55 -5.48 -10.28 9.42
CA ILE A 55 -6.65 -11.02 9.89
C ILE A 55 -6.80 -12.34 9.14
N TYR A 56 -6.62 -12.32 7.83
CA TYR A 56 -6.67 -13.56 7.05
C TYR A 56 -5.61 -14.55 7.49
N ALA A 57 -4.39 -14.07 7.70
CA ALA A 57 -3.30 -14.94 8.14
C ALA A 57 -3.62 -15.55 9.50
N GLU A 58 -4.17 -14.76 10.41
CA GLU A 58 -4.50 -15.24 11.74
C GLU A 58 -5.60 -16.29 11.70
N HIS A 59 -6.59 -16.10 10.84
CA HIS A 59 -7.63 -17.11 10.66
C HIS A 59 -7.07 -18.42 10.16
N ALA A 60 -6.04 -18.38 9.35
CA ALA A 60 -5.37 -19.56 8.86
C ALA A 60 -4.31 -20.08 9.85
N LYS A 61 -4.20 -19.43 11.00
CA LYS A 61 -3.25 -19.80 12.04
C LYS A 61 -1.82 -19.79 11.56
N ARG A 62 -1.48 -18.77 10.77
CA ARG A 62 -0.14 -18.55 10.28
C ARG A 62 0.43 -17.29 10.90
N ASN A 63 1.75 -17.29 11.08
CA ASN A 63 2.45 -16.12 11.58
C ASN A 63 2.97 -15.21 10.47
N THR A 64 2.84 -15.67 9.23
CA THR A 64 3.38 -14.94 8.08
C THR A 64 2.25 -14.52 7.17
N VAL A 65 2.27 -13.25 6.79
CA VAL A 65 1.33 -12.74 5.79
C VAL A 65 1.89 -13.06 4.42
N THR A 66 1.08 -13.70 3.59
CA THR A 66 1.49 -14.09 2.25
C THR A 66 0.89 -13.16 1.21
N ALA A 67 1.39 -13.29 -0.03
CA ALA A 67 0.84 -12.51 -1.13
C ALA A 67 -0.65 -12.78 -1.32
N MET A 68 -1.08 -14.02 -1.10
CA MET A 68 -2.50 -14.34 -1.24
C MET A 68 -3.34 -13.62 -0.20
N ASP A 69 -2.82 -13.45 1.01
CA ASP A 69 -3.54 -12.70 2.02
C ASP A 69 -3.76 -11.25 1.57
N ILE A 70 -2.78 -10.67 0.91
CA ILE A 70 -2.90 -9.32 0.37
C ILE A 70 -3.96 -9.28 -0.72
N VAL A 71 -3.96 -10.26 -1.61
CA VAL A 71 -4.95 -10.31 -2.68
C VAL A 71 -6.36 -10.43 -2.12
N TYR A 72 -6.55 -11.29 -1.12
CA TYR A 72 -7.85 -11.42 -0.48
C TYR A 72 -8.28 -10.13 0.21
N ALA A 73 -7.33 -9.47 0.87
CA ALA A 73 -7.63 -8.20 1.54
C ALA A 73 -8.10 -7.15 0.54
N LEU A 74 -7.43 -7.08 -0.60
CA LEU A 74 -7.81 -6.13 -1.64
C LEU A 74 -9.19 -6.42 -2.19
N LYS A 75 -9.48 -7.68 -2.44
CA LYS A 75 -10.81 -8.06 -2.93
C LYS A 75 -11.89 -7.72 -1.91
N ARG A 76 -11.62 -7.98 -0.66
CA ARG A 76 -12.59 -7.69 0.40
C ARG A 76 -12.90 -6.21 0.48
N ASN A 77 -11.90 -5.37 0.23
CA ASN A 77 -12.09 -3.92 0.27
C ASN A 77 -12.71 -3.38 -1.01
N GLY A 78 -13.11 -4.26 -1.93
CA GLY A 78 -13.75 -3.82 -3.15
C GLY A 78 -12.79 -3.30 -4.19
N GLN A 79 -11.52 -3.61 -4.05
CA GLN A 79 -10.50 -3.12 -4.97
C GLN A 79 -10.21 -4.15 -6.05
N THR A 80 -9.98 -3.66 -7.25
CA THR A 80 -9.57 -4.52 -8.35
C THR A 80 -8.06 -4.51 -8.43
N VAL A 81 -7.48 -5.71 -8.53
CA VAL A 81 -6.03 -5.85 -8.57
C VAL A 81 -5.61 -6.12 -10.01
N TYR A 82 -5.37 -5.06 -10.74
CA TYR A 82 -4.95 -5.17 -12.12
C TYR A 82 -3.50 -5.61 -12.19
N GLY A 83 -3.22 -6.53 -13.09
CA GLY A 83 -1.87 -7.01 -13.27
C GLY A 83 -1.46 -8.12 -12.33
N PHE A 84 -2.36 -8.58 -11.48
CA PHE A 84 -2.07 -9.67 -10.55
C PHE A 84 -3.07 -10.80 -10.69
N GLY A 85 -3.48 -11.06 -11.89
CA GLY A 85 -4.37 -12.16 -12.15
C GLY A 85 -5.77 -11.97 -11.58
N GLY A 86 -6.08 -10.76 -11.27
CA GLY A 86 -7.36 -10.47 -10.65
C GLY A 86 -8.44 -10.11 -11.64
#